data_bd3e65a2c8096525982f0bc6e33228e2
#
_entry.id   bd3e65a2c8096525982f0bc6e33228e2
#
_cell.length_a   1.000
_cell.length_b   1.000
_cell.length_c   1.000
_cell.angle_alpha   90.00
_cell.angle_beta   90.00
_cell.angle_gamma   90.00
#
_symmetry.space_group_name_H-M   'P 1'
#
loop_
_entity.id
_entity.type
_entity.pdbx_description
1 polymer ?
#
loop_
_entity_poly.entity_id
_entity_poly.type
_entity_poly.pdbx_seq_one_letter_code
_entity_poly.pdbx_strand_id
1 'polypeptide(L)'
;MIRLLAASLALILTTLTAQAFETKAGSAFVIDQTTGTVLLAKNADTPLPPASMSKLMTLYMAFEAVSTGRLELDQELLVSADASRYGGSTMFLQEGERVSVEELLRGIIVLSGNDACVVIAEALSGTEARFARDMTMRAQQLGMTNSTFMNSNGWPKPGHRMSMRDLGLLANRLITDFPQFYPMFAEREFLFDPNESSNRFNRNPLLALNIGADGLKTGHTQEAGYGLVGSAKQGERRVIFVISGLDSTAARARESEAIVNWAFRQFSQKTLGTEGTRLADAPVSMGAAPSVGLELAQDLTALMPISANTTLEGEIIYAGPFRAPVAKGDPLAELVIARDDLPELRVPLVASETVAAGGFLVKVSAAARHLIARLNAGPQGAS
;
A
#
# COMPACT_ATOMS: atom_id res chain seq x y z
N MET A 1 -16.82 45.18 -56.30
CA MET A 1 -17.20 44.81 -54.91
C MET A 1 -17.04 43.29 -54.75
N ILE A 2 -15.91 42.86 -54.23
CA ILE A 2 -15.56 41.42 -54.01
C ILE A 2 -15.74 41.18 -52.50
N ARG A 3 -16.72 40.35 -52.12
CA ARG A 3 -16.93 39.92 -50.73
C ARG A 3 -16.05 38.68 -50.46
N LEU A 4 -15.02 38.87 -49.63
CA LEU A 4 -14.25 37.77 -49.04
C LEU A 4 -15.06 37.15 -47.92
N LEU A 5 -15.49 35.88 -48.07
CA LEU A 5 -15.98 35.07 -46.97
C LEU A 5 -14.76 34.46 -46.25
N ALA A 6 -14.49 34.87 -45.03
CA ALA A 6 -13.56 34.21 -44.10
C ALA A 6 -14.29 33.04 -43.45
N ALA A 7 -13.91 31.80 -43.83
CA ALA A 7 -14.35 30.60 -43.13
C ALA A 7 -13.43 30.38 -41.94
N SER A 8 -13.93 30.64 -40.72
CA SER A 8 -13.26 30.29 -39.46
C SER A 8 -13.41 28.77 -39.19
N LEU A 9 -12.33 28.02 -39.37
CA LEU A 9 -12.25 26.62 -39.02
C LEU A 9 -11.98 26.55 -37.49
N ALA A 10 -13.00 26.28 -36.69
CA ALA A 10 -12.88 26.04 -35.27
C ALA A 10 -12.31 24.63 -35.09
N LEU A 11 -11.01 24.54 -34.74
CA LEU A 11 -10.34 23.29 -34.35
C LEU A 11 -10.82 22.93 -32.94
N ILE A 12 -11.77 21.99 -32.83
CA ILE A 12 -12.17 21.42 -31.54
C ILE A 12 -11.05 20.48 -31.12
N LEU A 13 -10.13 20.94 -30.27
CA LEU A 13 -9.23 20.08 -29.52
C LEU A 13 -10.06 19.31 -28.48
N THR A 14 -10.44 18.09 -28.79
CA THR A 14 -10.91 17.15 -27.78
C THR A 14 -9.71 16.74 -26.93
N THR A 15 -9.61 17.34 -25.74
CA THR A 15 -8.71 16.83 -24.70
C THR A 15 -9.23 15.43 -24.33
N LEU A 16 -8.54 14.39 -24.75
CA LEU A 16 -8.71 13.05 -24.24
C LEU A 16 -8.23 13.09 -22.78
N THR A 17 -9.12 13.37 -21.87
CA THR A 17 -8.87 13.12 -20.44
C THR A 17 -8.64 11.63 -20.29
N ALA A 18 -7.50 11.23 -19.72
CA ALA A 18 -7.28 9.84 -19.34
C ALA A 18 -8.45 9.44 -18.43
N GLN A 19 -9.25 8.47 -18.88
CA GLN A 19 -10.43 8.07 -18.15
C GLN A 19 -9.96 7.32 -16.90
N ALA A 20 -10.21 7.89 -15.72
CA ALA A 20 -9.94 7.25 -14.44
C ALA A 20 -10.58 5.85 -14.43
N PHE A 21 -9.87 4.86 -13.92
CA PHE A 21 -10.40 3.49 -13.85
C PHE A 21 -11.64 3.45 -12.95
N GLU A 22 -12.77 3.11 -13.54
CA GLU A 22 -14.02 2.92 -12.81
C GLU A 22 -14.23 1.44 -12.48
N THR A 23 -14.35 1.12 -11.21
CA THR A 23 -14.70 -0.22 -10.74
C THR A 23 -16.15 -0.29 -10.26
N LYS A 24 -16.81 -1.44 -10.51
CA LYS A 24 -18.14 -1.78 -9.97
C LYS A 24 -18.10 -2.15 -8.49
N ALA A 25 -16.92 -2.36 -7.90
CA ALA A 25 -16.81 -2.63 -6.47
C ALA A 25 -17.37 -1.45 -5.64
N GLY A 26 -18.05 -1.75 -4.56
CA GLY A 26 -18.54 -0.75 -3.61
C GLY A 26 -17.40 0.00 -2.94
N SER A 27 -16.30 -0.70 -2.67
CA SER A 27 -15.05 -0.16 -2.12
C SER A 27 -13.86 -0.81 -2.79
N ALA A 28 -12.80 -0.02 -3.06
CA ALA A 28 -11.59 -0.50 -3.69
C ALA A 28 -10.35 0.28 -3.22
N PHE A 29 -9.23 -0.41 -3.16
CA PHE A 29 -7.90 0.19 -2.95
C PHE A 29 -6.90 -0.53 -3.86
N VAL A 30 -6.12 0.23 -4.62
CA VAL A 30 -5.08 -0.32 -5.52
C VAL A 30 -3.80 0.47 -5.30
N ILE A 31 -2.71 -0.23 -5.07
CA ILE A 31 -1.39 0.36 -4.85
C ILE A 31 -0.35 -0.36 -5.72
N ASP A 32 0.48 0.41 -6.37
CA ASP A 32 1.75 -0.08 -6.89
C ASP A 32 2.70 -0.26 -5.71
N GLN A 33 2.93 -1.50 -5.32
CA GLN A 33 3.74 -1.83 -4.15
C GLN A 33 5.21 -1.45 -4.35
N THR A 34 5.71 -1.52 -5.58
CA THR A 34 7.11 -1.24 -5.90
C THR A 34 7.46 0.23 -5.69
N THR A 35 6.53 1.15 -6.00
CA THR A 35 6.74 2.60 -5.87
C THR A 35 5.99 3.23 -4.70
N GLY A 36 5.11 2.47 -4.02
CA GLY A 36 4.23 2.99 -2.99
C GLY A 36 3.09 3.88 -3.52
N THR A 37 2.92 3.99 -4.85
CA THR A 37 1.94 4.89 -5.46
C THR A 37 0.53 4.30 -5.37
N VAL A 38 -0.41 5.03 -4.76
CA VAL A 38 -1.83 4.68 -4.76
C VAL A 38 -2.42 5.00 -6.14
N LEU A 39 -2.96 3.98 -6.81
CA LEU A 39 -3.54 4.08 -8.15
C LEU A 39 -5.05 4.30 -8.10
N LEU A 40 -5.73 3.74 -7.09
CA LEU A 40 -7.18 3.87 -6.90
C LEU A 40 -7.51 3.81 -5.41
N ALA A 41 -8.37 4.71 -4.95
CA ALA A 41 -8.93 4.72 -3.61
C ALA A 41 -10.41 5.11 -3.67
N LYS A 42 -11.30 4.10 -3.71
CA LYS A 42 -12.76 4.29 -3.69
C LYS A 42 -13.29 3.80 -2.36
N ASN A 43 -13.82 4.69 -1.52
CA ASN A 43 -14.28 4.36 -0.16
C ASN A 43 -13.25 3.52 0.63
N ALA A 44 -11.95 3.74 0.35
CA ALA A 44 -10.88 2.85 0.78
C ALA A 44 -10.67 2.83 2.30
N ASP A 45 -11.04 3.91 2.98
CA ASP A 45 -10.84 4.09 4.42
C ASP A 45 -12.10 3.76 5.26
N THR A 46 -13.22 3.45 4.59
CA THR A 46 -14.48 3.09 5.26
C THR A 46 -14.38 1.71 5.90
N PRO A 47 -14.61 1.56 7.23
CA PRO A 47 -14.61 0.27 7.90
C PRO A 47 -15.84 -0.57 7.48
N LEU A 48 -15.61 -1.67 6.78
CA LEU A 48 -16.63 -2.56 6.23
C LEU A 48 -16.47 -4.00 6.77
N PRO A 49 -17.50 -4.85 6.68
CA PRO A 49 -17.38 -6.27 6.97
C PRO A 49 -16.36 -6.91 6.01
N PRO A 50 -15.25 -7.49 6.51
CA PRO A 50 -14.19 -8.02 5.65
C PRO A 50 -14.48 -9.41 5.11
N ALA A 51 -15.43 -10.13 5.68
CA ALA A 51 -15.61 -11.56 5.44
C ALA A 51 -14.27 -12.32 5.63
N SER A 52 -14.04 -13.39 4.88
CA SER A 52 -12.81 -14.19 4.99
C SER A 52 -11.52 -13.50 4.58
N MET A 53 -11.55 -12.26 4.08
CA MET A 53 -10.32 -11.47 3.89
C MET A 53 -9.65 -11.15 5.23
N SER A 54 -10.43 -11.11 6.32
CA SER A 54 -9.94 -10.98 7.70
C SER A 54 -8.92 -12.04 8.11
N LYS A 55 -8.98 -13.25 7.52
CA LYS A 55 -8.05 -14.36 7.79
C LYS A 55 -6.58 -14.00 7.48
N LEU A 56 -6.35 -12.98 6.66
CA LEU A 56 -5.00 -12.48 6.42
C LEU A 56 -4.32 -12.00 7.72
N MET A 57 -5.10 -11.47 8.69
CA MET A 57 -4.54 -11.09 9.98
C MET A 57 -4.21 -12.30 10.84
N THR A 58 -5.03 -13.36 10.82
CA THR A 58 -4.72 -14.63 11.49
C THR A 58 -3.45 -15.26 10.92
N LEU A 59 -3.32 -15.25 9.58
CA LEU A 59 -2.11 -15.73 8.90
C LEU A 59 -0.89 -14.88 9.25
N TYR A 60 -1.04 -13.54 9.31
CA TYR A 60 0.05 -12.65 9.69
C TYR A 60 0.59 -12.99 11.09
N MET A 61 -0.29 -13.14 12.08
CA MET A 61 0.09 -13.48 13.45
C MET A 61 0.67 -14.89 13.56
N ALA A 62 0.16 -15.83 12.76
CA ALA A 62 0.69 -17.20 12.72
C ALA A 62 2.09 -17.23 12.09
N PHE A 63 2.31 -16.54 10.97
CA PHE A 63 3.65 -16.43 10.36
C PHE A 63 4.63 -15.71 11.29
N GLU A 64 4.20 -14.67 11.99
CA GLU A 64 5.02 -14.01 13.01
C GLU A 64 5.39 -14.98 14.14
N ALA A 65 4.44 -15.83 14.58
CA ALA A 65 4.70 -16.83 15.61
C ALA A 65 5.70 -17.89 15.14
N VAL A 66 5.59 -18.36 13.89
CA VAL A 66 6.56 -19.30 13.32
C VAL A 66 7.93 -18.63 13.15
N SER A 67 7.99 -17.41 12.62
CA SER A 67 9.25 -16.68 12.42
C SER A 67 9.99 -16.39 13.74
N THR A 68 9.26 -16.30 14.85
CA THR A 68 9.82 -16.04 16.19
C THR A 68 10.02 -17.31 17.03
N GLY A 69 9.75 -18.50 16.47
CA GLY A 69 9.90 -19.80 17.17
C GLY A 69 8.86 -20.07 18.25
N ARG A 70 7.73 -19.34 18.27
CA ARG A 70 6.59 -19.60 19.16
C ARG A 70 5.69 -20.75 18.66
N LEU A 71 5.77 -21.05 17.36
CA LEU A 71 5.20 -22.21 16.69
C LEU A 71 6.25 -22.79 15.75
N GLU A 72 6.13 -24.07 15.45
CA GLU A 72 6.90 -24.76 14.42
C GLU A 72 5.94 -25.28 13.33
N LEU A 73 6.35 -25.32 12.06
CA LEU A 73 5.47 -25.73 10.97
C LEU A 73 4.98 -27.18 11.09
N ASP A 74 5.82 -28.07 11.58
CA ASP A 74 5.53 -29.48 11.83
C ASP A 74 4.89 -29.75 13.21
N GLN A 75 4.76 -28.71 14.06
CA GLN A 75 4.09 -28.83 15.33
C GLN A 75 2.62 -29.19 15.14
N GLU A 76 2.19 -30.28 15.77
CA GLU A 76 0.79 -30.70 15.77
C GLU A 76 -0.03 -29.96 16.84
N LEU A 77 -1.13 -29.33 16.43
CA LEU A 77 -2.08 -28.66 17.30
C LEU A 77 -3.35 -29.50 17.47
N LEU A 78 -3.88 -29.52 18.70
CA LEU A 78 -5.10 -30.25 19.03
C LEU A 78 -6.33 -29.47 18.59
N VAL A 79 -7.23 -30.12 17.88
CA VAL A 79 -8.53 -29.55 17.49
C VAL A 79 -9.50 -29.60 18.66
N SER A 80 -9.98 -28.46 19.11
CA SER A 80 -10.97 -28.32 20.16
C SER A 80 -12.40 -28.62 19.69
N ALA A 81 -13.30 -28.85 20.63
CA ALA A 81 -14.75 -28.93 20.36
C ALA A 81 -15.29 -27.63 19.71
N ASP A 82 -14.79 -26.48 20.12
CA ASP A 82 -15.20 -25.19 19.56
C ASP A 82 -14.73 -25.01 18.11
N ALA A 83 -13.50 -25.41 17.79
CA ALA A 83 -12.98 -25.39 16.43
C ALA A 83 -13.77 -26.33 15.50
N SER A 84 -13.99 -27.59 15.92
CA SER A 84 -14.68 -28.62 15.11
C SER A 84 -16.15 -28.29 14.79
N ARG A 85 -16.82 -27.47 15.62
CA ARG A 85 -18.21 -27.07 15.41
C ARG A 85 -18.37 -25.86 14.50
N TYR A 86 -17.28 -25.25 14.06
CA TYR A 86 -17.35 -24.04 13.26
C TYR A 86 -17.95 -24.32 11.88
N GLY A 87 -18.88 -23.49 11.44
CA GLY A 87 -19.59 -23.65 10.17
C GLY A 87 -18.98 -22.87 9.02
N GLY A 88 -19.59 -22.98 7.85
CA GLY A 88 -19.20 -22.29 6.62
C GLY A 88 -18.05 -22.98 5.90
N SER A 89 -17.02 -22.23 5.51
CA SER A 89 -15.82 -22.83 4.89
C SER A 89 -14.93 -23.45 5.96
N THR A 90 -14.69 -24.75 5.89
CA THR A 90 -13.94 -25.53 6.88
C THR A 90 -12.96 -26.50 6.20
N MET A 91 -12.03 -27.02 6.97
CA MET A 91 -11.20 -28.18 6.62
C MET A 91 -11.90 -29.50 7.01
N PHE A 92 -13.04 -29.44 7.72
CA PHE A 92 -13.76 -30.57 8.33
C PHE A 92 -13.00 -31.23 9.47
N LEU A 93 -12.26 -30.43 10.26
CA LEU A 93 -11.47 -30.89 11.40
C LEU A 93 -12.36 -31.53 12.46
N GLN A 94 -11.91 -32.68 13.01
CA GLN A 94 -12.63 -33.41 14.05
C GLN A 94 -12.10 -33.07 15.44
N GLU A 95 -12.98 -33.04 16.46
CA GLU A 95 -12.58 -32.87 17.86
C GLU A 95 -11.60 -33.94 18.29
N GLY A 96 -10.48 -33.53 18.89
CA GLY A 96 -9.42 -34.44 19.32
C GLY A 96 -8.40 -34.79 18.24
N GLU A 97 -8.63 -34.41 16.99
CA GLU A 97 -7.64 -34.56 15.90
C GLU A 97 -6.41 -33.69 16.18
N ARG A 98 -5.27 -34.12 15.66
CA ARG A 98 -4.02 -33.36 15.67
C ARG A 98 -3.63 -33.03 14.25
N VAL A 99 -3.39 -31.74 13.98
CA VAL A 99 -3.09 -31.22 12.65
C VAL A 99 -1.88 -30.31 12.72
N SER A 100 -0.97 -30.46 11.78
CA SER A 100 0.23 -29.63 11.74
C SER A 100 -0.09 -28.17 11.46
N VAL A 101 0.74 -27.27 12.00
CA VAL A 101 0.62 -25.83 11.74
C VAL A 101 0.67 -25.55 10.23
N GLU A 102 1.54 -26.23 9.47
CA GLU A 102 1.62 -26.06 8.01
C GLU A 102 0.29 -26.41 7.32
N GLU A 103 -0.33 -27.54 7.66
CA GLU A 103 -1.62 -27.94 7.09
C GLU A 103 -2.73 -26.94 7.45
N LEU A 104 -2.76 -26.45 8.71
CA LEU A 104 -3.71 -25.42 9.12
C LEU A 104 -3.53 -24.12 8.31
N LEU A 105 -2.30 -23.66 8.11
CA LEU A 105 -2.02 -22.45 7.31
C LEU A 105 -2.45 -22.63 5.86
N ARG A 106 -2.14 -23.75 5.23
CA ARG A 106 -2.60 -24.09 3.85
C ARG A 106 -4.11 -24.19 3.79
N GLY A 107 -4.74 -24.80 4.79
CA GLY A 107 -6.20 -24.87 4.90
C GLY A 107 -6.86 -23.50 5.04
N ILE A 108 -6.28 -22.57 5.82
CA ILE A 108 -6.76 -21.19 5.92
C ILE A 108 -6.65 -20.46 4.59
N ILE A 109 -5.54 -20.61 3.87
CA ILE A 109 -5.26 -19.95 2.60
C ILE A 109 -6.16 -20.49 1.49
N VAL A 110 -6.09 -21.79 1.23
CA VAL A 110 -6.69 -22.45 0.05
C VAL A 110 -8.17 -22.73 0.28
N LEU A 111 -8.50 -23.42 1.39
CA LEU A 111 -9.87 -23.86 1.70
C LEU A 111 -10.68 -22.78 2.43
N SER A 112 -10.00 -21.76 2.96
CA SER A 112 -10.61 -20.72 3.79
C SER A 112 -11.16 -21.27 5.12
N GLY A 113 -10.51 -22.29 5.72
CA GLY A 113 -10.92 -23.00 6.93
C GLY A 113 -11.18 -22.07 8.11
N ASN A 114 -12.45 -22.01 8.55
CA ASN A 114 -12.83 -21.27 9.76
C ASN A 114 -12.36 -22.02 11.02
N ASP A 115 -12.51 -23.33 11.01
CA ASP A 115 -12.05 -24.27 12.02
C ASP A 115 -10.53 -24.15 12.26
N ALA A 116 -9.76 -24.17 11.20
CA ALA A 116 -8.31 -23.98 11.26
C ALA A 116 -7.89 -22.63 11.88
N CYS A 117 -8.65 -21.54 11.60
CA CYS A 117 -8.41 -20.25 12.24
C CYS A 117 -8.59 -20.30 13.75
N VAL A 118 -9.60 -21.06 14.23
CA VAL A 118 -9.85 -21.22 15.67
C VAL A 118 -8.73 -22.02 16.32
N VAL A 119 -8.28 -23.12 15.70
CA VAL A 119 -7.13 -23.90 16.21
C VAL A 119 -5.88 -23.03 16.37
N ILE A 120 -5.55 -22.24 15.37
CA ILE A 120 -4.42 -21.29 15.44
C ILE A 120 -4.65 -20.23 16.53
N ALA A 121 -5.87 -19.69 16.64
CA ALA A 121 -6.21 -18.69 17.65
C ALA A 121 -6.06 -19.22 19.07
N GLU A 122 -6.52 -20.44 19.32
CA GLU A 122 -6.42 -21.10 20.62
C GLU A 122 -4.95 -21.40 20.96
N ALA A 123 -4.17 -21.88 20.01
CA ALA A 123 -2.75 -22.14 20.21
C ALA A 123 -1.96 -20.87 20.55
N LEU A 124 -2.28 -19.73 19.94
CA LEU A 124 -1.54 -18.48 20.14
C LEU A 124 -2.00 -17.67 21.36
N SER A 125 -3.29 -17.74 21.70
CA SER A 125 -3.89 -16.86 22.72
C SER A 125 -4.77 -17.61 23.75
N GLY A 126 -4.87 -18.93 23.66
CA GLY A 126 -5.66 -19.77 24.54
C GLY A 126 -7.17 -19.77 24.24
N THR A 127 -7.71 -18.69 23.67
CA THR A 127 -9.12 -18.61 23.23
C THR A 127 -9.26 -17.70 22.01
N GLU A 128 -10.23 -17.97 21.11
CA GLU A 128 -10.53 -17.13 19.97
C GLU A 128 -10.85 -15.67 20.36
N ALA A 129 -11.60 -15.49 21.46
CA ALA A 129 -11.97 -14.17 21.94
C ALA A 129 -10.75 -13.32 22.38
N ARG A 130 -9.75 -13.94 23.00
CA ARG A 130 -8.48 -13.28 23.34
C ARG A 130 -7.68 -12.99 22.08
N PHE A 131 -7.58 -13.95 21.17
CA PHE A 131 -6.90 -13.79 19.90
C PHE A 131 -7.47 -12.62 19.10
N ALA A 132 -8.78 -12.44 19.03
CA ALA A 132 -9.41 -11.31 18.34
C ALA A 132 -9.00 -9.95 18.94
N ARG A 133 -8.80 -9.86 20.26
CA ARG A 133 -8.25 -8.65 20.90
C ARG A 133 -6.78 -8.44 20.52
N ASP A 134 -5.99 -9.51 20.54
CA ASP A 134 -4.59 -9.48 20.15
C ASP A 134 -4.43 -9.09 18.66
N MET A 135 -5.31 -9.60 17.78
CA MET A 135 -5.40 -9.16 16.37
C MET A 135 -5.62 -7.65 16.26
N THR A 136 -6.57 -7.10 17.04
CA THR A 136 -6.86 -5.66 17.01
C THR A 136 -5.68 -4.83 17.48
N MET A 137 -5.03 -5.22 18.57
CA MET A 137 -3.83 -4.54 19.08
C MET A 137 -2.69 -4.61 18.06
N ARG A 138 -2.46 -5.78 17.47
CA ARG A 138 -1.40 -5.96 16.47
C ARG A 138 -1.67 -5.16 15.19
N ALA A 139 -2.91 -5.13 14.74
CA ALA A 139 -3.34 -4.33 13.59
C ALA A 139 -3.04 -2.83 13.80
N GLN A 140 -3.35 -2.29 14.97
CA GLN A 140 -3.03 -0.91 15.33
C GLN A 140 -1.51 -0.63 15.29
N GLN A 141 -0.69 -1.55 15.81
CA GLN A 141 0.77 -1.44 15.72
C GLN A 141 1.30 -1.47 14.28
N LEU A 142 0.59 -2.14 13.38
CA LEU A 142 0.89 -2.16 11.95
C LEU A 142 0.41 -0.91 11.21
N GLY A 143 -0.34 -0.02 11.87
CA GLY A 143 -0.92 1.18 11.27
C GLY A 143 -2.32 0.99 10.68
N MET A 144 -2.99 -0.15 10.93
CA MET A 144 -4.34 -0.46 10.46
C MET A 144 -5.39 0.19 11.39
N THR A 145 -5.55 1.51 11.27
CA THR A 145 -6.36 2.30 12.20
C THR A 145 -7.86 2.17 12.01
N ASN A 146 -8.31 1.62 10.89
CA ASN A 146 -9.71 1.41 10.53
C ASN A 146 -10.12 -0.07 10.59
N SER A 147 -9.43 -0.87 11.43
CA SER A 147 -9.68 -2.30 11.58
C SER A 147 -9.90 -2.70 13.03
N THR A 148 -10.93 -3.52 13.24
CA THR A 148 -11.28 -4.12 14.54
C THR A 148 -11.71 -5.56 14.33
N PHE A 149 -11.20 -6.48 15.14
CA PHE A 149 -11.45 -7.91 15.02
C PHE A 149 -12.30 -8.41 16.19
N MET A 150 -13.29 -9.25 15.88
CA MET A 150 -14.19 -9.87 16.85
C MET A 150 -14.11 -11.40 16.86
N ASN A 151 -13.41 -11.97 15.90
CA ASN A 151 -13.10 -13.41 15.76
C ASN A 151 -11.86 -13.58 14.85
N SER A 152 -11.39 -14.81 14.70
CA SER A 152 -10.19 -15.18 13.95
C SER A 152 -10.38 -15.31 12.43
N ASN A 153 -11.62 -15.39 11.96
CA ASN A 153 -11.91 -15.90 10.59
C ASN A 153 -12.78 -14.98 9.73
N GLY A 154 -13.31 -13.88 10.29
CA GLY A 154 -14.17 -12.94 9.56
C GLY A 154 -15.63 -13.35 9.49
N TRP A 155 -16.08 -14.28 10.34
CA TRP A 155 -17.50 -14.58 10.48
C TRP A 155 -18.28 -13.33 10.89
N PRO A 156 -19.48 -13.09 10.35
CA PRO A 156 -20.25 -11.91 10.67
C PRO A 156 -20.47 -11.73 12.17
N LYS A 157 -19.96 -10.61 12.70
CA LYS A 157 -20.13 -10.25 14.11
C LYS A 157 -20.12 -8.72 14.23
N PRO A 158 -21.05 -8.13 14.98
CA PRO A 158 -21.07 -6.68 15.19
C PRO A 158 -19.71 -6.17 15.68
N GLY A 159 -19.19 -5.12 15.02
CA GLY A 159 -17.88 -4.55 15.32
C GLY A 159 -16.70 -5.18 14.58
N HIS A 160 -16.86 -6.31 13.88
CA HIS A 160 -15.80 -6.86 13.04
C HIS A 160 -15.74 -6.09 11.72
N ARG A 161 -14.77 -5.19 11.59
CA ARG A 161 -14.66 -4.25 10.46
C ARG A 161 -13.20 -4.10 10.03
N MET A 162 -12.98 -3.89 8.74
CA MET A 162 -11.69 -3.53 8.15
C MET A 162 -11.91 -2.57 6.99
N SER A 163 -10.97 -1.65 6.78
CA SER A 163 -10.95 -0.83 5.57
C SER A 163 -10.19 -1.53 4.44
N MET A 164 -10.47 -1.14 3.18
CA MET A 164 -9.74 -1.70 2.04
C MET A 164 -8.28 -1.26 2.04
N ARG A 165 -7.98 -0.06 2.53
CA ARG A 165 -6.60 0.41 2.72
C ARG A 165 -5.86 -0.44 3.75
N ASP A 166 -6.47 -0.74 4.89
CA ASP A 166 -5.85 -1.57 5.93
C ASP A 166 -5.59 -3.00 5.42
N LEU A 167 -6.54 -3.57 4.66
CA LEU A 167 -6.32 -4.87 4.01
C LEU A 167 -5.18 -4.82 2.98
N GLY A 168 -5.04 -3.72 2.24
CA GLY A 168 -3.91 -3.49 1.33
C GLY A 168 -2.58 -3.36 2.07
N LEU A 169 -2.56 -2.64 3.19
CA LEU A 169 -1.41 -2.54 4.08
C LEU A 169 -1.03 -3.93 4.63
N LEU A 170 -2.00 -4.69 5.12
CA LEU A 170 -1.76 -6.04 5.63
C LEU A 170 -1.20 -6.99 4.57
N ALA A 171 -1.74 -6.91 3.33
CA ALA A 171 -1.21 -7.68 2.20
C ALA A 171 0.24 -7.30 1.89
N ASN A 172 0.57 -6.01 1.89
CA ASN A 172 1.94 -5.55 1.71
C ASN A 172 2.87 -6.11 2.80
N ARG A 173 2.44 -6.05 4.07
CA ARG A 173 3.22 -6.58 5.20
C ARG A 173 3.42 -8.10 5.11
N LEU A 174 2.40 -8.86 4.68
CA LEU A 174 2.54 -10.30 4.45
C LEU A 174 3.60 -10.63 3.39
N ILE A 175 3.66 -9.84 2.32
CA ILE A 175 4.63 -10.01 1.23
C ILE A 175 6.05 -9.63 1.71
N THR A 176 6.18 -8.54 2.47
CA THR A 176 7.49 -7.99 2.83
C THR A 176 8.09 -8.62 4.08
N ASP A 177 7.27 -8.93 5.07
CA ASP A 177 7.74 -9.44 6.36
C ASP A 177 7.94 -10.97 6.34
N PHE A 178 7.18 -11.68 5.49
CA PHE A 178 7.16 -13.14 5.44
C PHE A 178 7.33 -13.70 4.02
N PRO A 179 8.37 -13.27 3.27
CA PRO A 179 8.58 -13.72 1.89
C PRO A 179 8.75 -15.24 1.77
N GLN A 180 9.22 -15.92 2.83
CA GLN A 180 9.38 -17.37 2.89
C GLN A 180 8.04 -18.12 2.92
N PHE A 181 6.97 -17.55 3.49
CA PHE A 181 5.64 -18.17 3.56
C PHE A 181 4.70 -17.67 2.44
N TYR A 182 5.03 -16.53 1.83
CA TYR A 182 4.17 -15.91 0.82
C TYR A 182 3.83 -16.85 -0.37
N PRO A 183 4.73 -17.74 -0.85
CA PRO A 183 4.40 -18.68 -1.93
C PRO A 183 3.18 -19.58 -1.67
N MET A 184 2.80 -19.83 -0.41
CA MET A 184 1.61 -20.60 -0.06
C MET A 184 0.31 -19.97 -0.64
N PHE A 185 0.27 -18.64 -0.82
CA PHE A 185 -0.89 -17.96 -1.38
C PHE A 185 -1.14 -18.25 -2.86
N ALA A 186 -0.12 -18.71 -3.58
CA ALA A 186 -0.20 -19.09 -4.98
C ALA A 186 -0.66 -20.55 -5.18
N GLU A 187 -0.79 -21.33 -4.11
CA GLU A 187 -1.28 -22.70 -4.20
C GLU A 187 -2.70 -22.75 -4.76
N ARG A 188 -2.89 -23.51 -5.81
CA ARG A 188 -4.18 -23.62 -6.51
C ARG A 188 -5.12 -24.65 -5.89
N GLU A 189 -4.55 -25.66 -5.25
CA GLU A 189 -5.31 -26.70 -4.58
C GLU A 189 -4.55 -27.24 -3.34
N PHE A 190 -5.33 -27.69 -2.36
CA PHE A 190 -4.83 -28.39 -1.18
C PHE A 190 -5.87 -29.45 -0.79
N LEU A 191 -5.58 -30.71 -1.01
CA LEU A 191 -6.43 -31.82 -0.61
C LEU A 191 -6.05 -32.25 0.81
N PHE A 192 -6.81 -31.76 1.80
CA PHE A 192 -6.62 -32.17 3.21
C PHE A 192 -7.39 -33.45 3.51
N ASP A 193 -8.70 -33.48 3.24
CA ASP A 193 -9.53 -34.68 3.43
C ASP A 193 -9.89 -35.32 2.07
N PRO A 194 -9.42 -36.56 1.79
CA PRO A 194 -9.77 -37.25 0.56
C PRO A 194 -11.27 -37.52 0.38
N ASN A 195 -12.05 -37.59 1.46
CA ASN A 195 -13.49 -37.79 1.43
C ASN A 195 -14.21 -36.52 0.98
N GLU A 196 -13.60 -35.34 1.18
CA GLU A 196 -14.12 -34.02 0.78
C GLU A 196 -13.38 -33.47 -0.45
N SER A 197 -13.17 -34.32 -1.44
CA SER A 197 -12.32 -34.03 -2.62
C SER A 197 -12.76 -32.80 -3.43
N SER A 198 -14.00 -32.37 -3.34
CA SER A 198 -14.49 -31.12 -3.96
C SER A 198 -14.02 -29.86 -3.24
N ASN A 199 -13.68 -29.94 -1.94
CA ASN A 199 -13.22 -28.84 -1.11
C ASN A 199 -11.69 -28.75 -1.11
N ARG A 200 -11.08 -28.62 -2.28
CA ARG A 200 -9.61 -28.56 -2.39
C ARG A 200 -9.10 -27.35 -3.18
N PHE A 201 -9.97 -26.64 -3.89
CA PHE A 201 -9.53 -25.59 -4.81
C PHE A 201 -9.49 -24.22 -4.18
N ASN A 202 -8.41 -23.48 -4.47
CA ASN A 202 -8.30 -22.07 -4.13
C ASN A 202 -9.35 -21.27 -4.90
N ARG A 203 -10.06 -20.38 -4.18
CA ARG A 203 -11.18 -19.60 -4.75
C ARG A 203 -10.72 -18.29 -5.40
N ASN A 204 -9.41 -18.00 -5.43
CA ASN A 204 -8.86 -16.84 -6.11
C ASN A 204 -8.89 -17.07 -7.63
N PRO A 205 -9.75 -16.34 -8.38
CA PRO A 205 -9.94 -16.60 -9.82
C PRO A 205 -8.72 -16.21 -10.65
N LEU A 206 -7.82 -15.40 -10.14
CA LEU A 206 -6.68 -14.88 -10.90
C LEU A 206 -5.54 -15.89 -11.02
N LEU A 207 -5.43 -16.84 -10.09
CA LEU A 207 -4.32 -17.82 -10.08
C LEU A 207 -4.27 -18.68 -11.36
N ALA A 208 -5.39 -18.82 -12.06
CA ALA A 208 -5.47 -19.59 -13.32
C ALA A 208 -5.15 -18.76 -14.57
N LEU A 209 -5.08 -17.41 -14.49
CA LEU A 209 -5.08 -16.54 -15.68
C LEU A 209 -3.69 -16.23 -16.26
N ASN A 210 -2.62 -16.68 -15.63
CA ASN A 210 -1.25 -16.42 -16.07
C ASN A 210 -0.92 -14.93 -16.30
N ILE A 211 -1.46 -14.06 -15.43
CA ILE A 211 -1.26 -12.59 -15.44
C ILE A 211 -0.30 -12.11 -14.35
N GLY A 212 0.48 -13.04 -13.79
CA GLY A 212 1.41 -12.77 -12.69
C GLY A 212 0.76 -12.76 -11.30
N ALA A 213 -0.52 -13.15 -11.18
CA ALA A 213 -1.21 -13.20 -9.91
C ALA A 213 -0.66 -14.34 -9.02
N ASP A 214 -0.38 -14.02 -7.75
CA ASP A 214 0.26 -14.90 -6.78
C ASP A 214 -0.37 -14.87 -5.37
N GLY A 215 -1.52 -14.26 -5.23
CA GLY A 215 -2.23 -14.19 -3.93
C GLY A 215 -3.47 -13.29 -3.99
N LEU A 216 -4.14 -13.03 -2.88
CA LEU A 216 -3.97 -13.61 -1.56
C LEU A 216 -5.26 -14.31 -1.09
N LYS A 217 -6.38 -13.54 -0.86
CA LYS A 217 -7.55 -14.07 -0.17
C LYS A 217 -8.87 -13.52 -0.67
N THR A 218 -9.82 -14.42 -0.95
CA THR A 218 -11.21 -14.07 -1.26
C THR A 218 -12.03 -13.93 0.02
N GLY A 219 -13.08 -13.10 -0.05
CA GLY A 219 -14.11 -13.00 0.99
C GLY A 219 -15.50 -12.98 0.39
N HIS A 220 -16.48 -13.50 1.13
CA HIS A 220 -17.89 -13.36 0.83
C HIS A 220 -18.75 -13.58 2.07
N THR A 221 -19.66 -12.65 2.31
CA THR A 221 -20.85 -12.81 3.15
C THR A 221 -21.98 -12.04 2.49
N GLN A 222 -23.22 -12.30 2.91
CA GLN A 222 -24.36 -11.56 2.37
C GLN A 222 -24.25 -10.05 2.62
N GLU A 223 -23.70 -9.64 3.79
CA GLU A 223 -23.48 -8.23 4.15
C GLU A 223 -22.32 -7.60 3.37
N ALA A 224 -21.20 -8.32 3.20
CA ALA A 224 -19.99 -7.81 2.58
C ALA A 224 -20.02 -7.83 1.05
N GLY A 225 -20.86 -8.64 0.43
CA GLY A 225 -20.75 -8.98 -0.98
C GLY A 225 -19.50 -9.83 -1.28
N TYR A 226 -19.13 -9.93 -2.55
CA TYR A 226 -17.92 -10.64 -2.97
C TYR A 226 -16.73 -9.71 -2.97
N GLY A 227 -15.62 -10.15 -2.39
CA GLY A 227 -14.37 -9.39 -2.30
C GLY A 227 -13.13 -10.25 -2.59
N LEU A 228 -12.02 -9.55 -2.84
CA LEU A 228 -10.70 -10.15 -3.03
C LEU A 228 -9.62 -9.16 -2.58
N VAL A 229 -8.69 -9.65 -1.77
CA VAL A 229 -7.35 -9.07 -1.63
C VAL A 229 -6.48 -9.81 -2.63
N GLY A 230 -5.99 -9.10 -3.64
CA GLY A 230 -5.20 -9.68 -4.72
C GLY A 230 -3.82 -9.05 -4.84
N SER A 231 -2.89 -9.81 -5.39
CA SER A 231 -1.56 -9.34 -5.77
C SER A 231 -1.16 -9.97 -7.09
N ALA A 232 -0.43 -9.20 -7.90
CA ALA A 232 0.19 -9.68 -9.11
C ALA A 232 1.57 -9.04 -9.28
N LYS A 233 2.55 -9.83 -9.78
CA LYS A 233 3.90 -9.38 -10.11
C LYS A 233 4.17 -9.61 -11.60
N GLN A 234 4.62 -8.58 -12.32
CA GLN A 234 5.07 -8.67 -13.70
C GLN A 234 6.45 -7.98 -13.81
N GLY A 235 7.48 -8.75 -14.15
CA GLY A 235 8.86 -8.30 -14.04
C GLY A 235 9.20 -7.95 -12.58
N GLU A 236 9.78 -6.77 -12.38
CA GLU A 236 10.11 -6.29 -11.02
C GLU A 236 8.96 -5.52 -10.36
N ARG A 237 7.88 -5.27 -11.08
CA ARG A 237 6.78 -4.46 -10.59
C ARG A 237 5.68 -5.33 -9.98
N ARG A 238 5.18 -4.93 -8.79
CA ARG A 238 4.09 -5.57 -8.08
C ARG A 238 2.95 -4.60 -7.82
N VAL A 239 1.74 -5.09 -8.02
CA VAL A 239 0.49 -4.38 -7.69
C VAL A 239 -0.27 -5.18 -6.64
N ILE A 240 -0.75 -4.50 -5.61
CA ILE A 240 -1.69 -5.04 -4.62
C ILE A 240 -3.01 -4.33 -4.80
N PHE A 241 -4.11 -5.07 -4.75
CA PHE A 241 -5.44 -4.48 -4.79
C PHE A 241 -6.40 -5.16 -3.81
N VAL A 242 -7.38 -4.40 -3.37
CA VAL A 242 -8.47 -4.88 -2.51
C VAL A 242 -9.78 -4.37 -3.09
N ILE A 243 -10.74 -5.25 -3.28
CA ILE A 243 -12.09 -4.92 -3.72
C ILE A 243 -13.13 -5.61 -2.84
N SER A 244 -14.27 -4.96 -2.63
CA SER A 244 -15.40 -5.51 -1.86
C SER A 244 -16.73 -4.95 -2.36
N GLY A 245 -17.83 -5.61 -2.02
CA GLY A 245 -19.17 -5.16 -2.37
C GLY A 245 -19.60 -5.52 -3.78
N LEU A 246 -19.06 -6.59 -4.36
CA LEU A 246 -19.48 -7.09 -5.67
C LEU A 246 -20.63 -8.12 -5.56
N ASP A 247 -21.45 -8.23 -6.61
CA ASP A 247 -22.68 -9.00 -6.59
C ASP A 247 -22.49 -10.51 -6.81
N SER A 248 -21.35 -10.93 -7.39
CA SER A 248 -21.13 -12.33 -7.76
C SER A 248 -19.65 -12.72 -7.86
N THR A 249 -19.37 -14.03 -7.83
CA THR A 249 -18.05 -14.58 -8.12
C THR A 249 -17.54 -14.17 -9.51
N ALA A 250 -18.43 -14.13 -10.50
CA ALA A 250 -18.10 -13.71 -11.85
C ALA A 250 -17.77 -12.22 -11.93
N ALA A 251 -18.47 -11.35 -11.19
CA ALA A 251 -18.16 -9.93 -11.09
C ALA A 251 -16.79 -9.75 -10.44
N ARG A 252 -16.54 -10.46 -9.32
CA ARG A 252 -15.22 -10.43 -8.63
C ARG A 252 -14.09 -10.84 -9.59
N ALA A 253 -14.26 -11.90 -10.36
CA ALA A 253 -13.24 -12.36 -11.32
C ALA A 253 -12.94 -11.27 -12.38
N ARG A 254 -13.98 -10.73 -13.02
CA ARG A 254 -13.82 -9.70 -14.06
C ARG A 254 -13.19 -8.40 -13.55
N GLU A 255 -13.67 -7.90 -12.40
CA GLU A 255 -13.13 -6.65 -11.83
C GLU A 255 -11.68 -6.82 -11.41
N SER A 256 -11.33 -7.96 -10.80
CA SER A 256 -9.95 -8.25 -10.40
C SER A 256 -8.99 -8.33 -11.60
N GLU A 257 -9.39 -9.03 -12.65
CA GLU A 257 -8.62 -9.11 -13.90
C GLU A 257 -8.46 -7.73 -14.56
N ALA A 258 -9.56 -6.96 -14.62
CA ALA A 258 -9.54 -5.61 -15.18
C ALA A 258 -8.58 -4.68 -14.43
N ILE A 259 -8.56 -4.73 -13.08
CA ILE A 259 -7.65 -3.94 -12.24
C ILE A 259 -6.19 -4.31 -12.53
N VAL A 260 -5.85 -5.60 -12.55
CA VAL A 260 -4.48 -6.05 -12.83
C VAL A 260 -4.04 -5.59 -14.22
N ASN A 261 -4.87 -5.84 -15.24
CA ASN A 261 -4.57 -5.42 -16.61
C ASN A 261 -4.43 -3.90 -16.74
N TRP A 262 -5.31 -3.13 -16.11
CA TRP A 262 -5.23 -1.67 -16.09
C TRP A 262 -3.95 -1.18 -15.44
N ALA A 263 -3.63 -1.66 -14.23
CA ALA A 263 -2.48 -1.22 -13.47
C ALA A 263 -1.14 -1.46 -14.20
N PHE A 264 -1.02 -2.59 -14.91
CA PHE A 264 0.21 -2.89 -15.66
C PHE A 264 0.26 -2.26 -17.05
N ARG A 265 -0.89 -2.02 -17.71
CA ARG A 265 -0.94 -1.46 -19.07
C ARG A 265 -0.98 0.06 -19.11
N GLN A 266 -1.47 0.73 -18.06
CA GLN A 266 -1.62 2.18 -18.06
C GLN A 266 -0.43 2.90 -17.44
N PHE A 267 0.37 2.21 -16.63
CA PHE A 267 1.47 2.80 -15.90
C PHE A 267 2.77 2.03 -16.13
N SER A 268 3.87 2.77 -16.20
CA SER A 268 5.22 2.22 -16.24
C SER A 268 6.14 2.97 -15.28
N GLN A 269 7.14 2.27 -14.78
CA GLN A 269 8.18 2.86 -13.95
C GLN A 269 9.21 3.57 -14.84
N LYS A 270 9.55 4.82 -14.51
CA LYS A 270 10.56 5.62 -15.21
C LYS A 270 11.56 6.18 -14.21
N THR A 271 12.83 6.12 -14.52
CA THR A 271 13.87 6.84 -13.78
C THR A 271 13.88 8.28 -14.28
N LEU A 272 13.61 9.23 -13.39
CA LEU A 272 13.51 10.67 -13.68
C LEU A 272 14.80 11.42 -13.37
N GLY A 273 15.68 10.84 -12.55
CA GLY A 273 16.98 11.40 -12.18
C GLY A 273 17.79 10.38 -11.40
N THR A 274 19.10 10.59 -11.34
CA THR A 274 20.02 9.73 -10.61
C THR A 274 20.52 10.43 -9.35
N GLU A 275 20.94 9.66 -8.36
CA GLU A 275 21.61 10.16 -7.14
C GLU A 275 22.68 11.20 -7.49
N GLY A 276 22.78 12.27 -6.70
CA GLY A 276 23.73 13.37 -6.92
C GLY A 276 23.37 14.34 -8.05
N THR A 277 22.23 14.14 -8.76
CA THR A 277 21.78 15.12 -9.76
C THR A 277 21.39 16.41 -9.07
N ARG A 278 22.17 17.49 -9.32
CA ARG A 278 21.89 18.84 -8.81
C ARG A 278 20.77 19.48 -9.62
N LEU A 279 19.72 19.90 -8.91
CA LEU A 279 18.51 20.44 -9.50
C LEU A 279 18.37 21.95 -9.33
N ALA A 280 18.91 22.52 -8.25
CA ALA A 280 18.84 23.95 -7.97
C ALA A 280 19.93 24.38 -6.98
N ASP A 281 20.00 25.71 -6.75
CA ASP A 281 20.81 26.33 -5.72
C ASP A 281 19.92 27.07 -4.71
N ALA A 282 20.16 26.81 -3.43
CA ALA A 282 19.46 27.48 -2.34
C ALA A 282 20.37 28.47 -1.59
N PRO A 283 19.85 29.65 -1.21
CA PRO A 283 20.66 30.67 -0.54
C PRO A 283 21.05 30.25 0.88
N VAL A 284 22.32 30.52 1.23
CA VAL A 284 22.87 30.29 2.57
C VAL A 284 23.22 31.61 3.25
N SER A 285 22.72 31.82 4.46
CA SER A 285 23.05 32.97 5.29
C SER A 285 24.20 32.62 6.25
N MET A 286 25.08 33.58 6.52
CA MET A 286 26.22 33.44 7.43
C MET A 286 27.23 32.36 7.04
N GLY A 287 27.20 31.90 5.76
CA GLY A 287 28.04 30.85 5.21
C GLY A 287 29.33 31.37 4.56
N ALA A 288 30.32 30.49 4.42
CA ALA A 288 31.52 30.73 3.61
C ALA A 288 31.23 30.84 2.11
N ALA A 289 30.11 30.17 1.66
CA ALA A 289 29.52 30.31 0.35
C ALA A 289 28.12 30.95 0.46
N PRO A 290 27.66 31.69 -0.60
CA PRO A 290 26.35 32.36 -0.58
C PRO A 290 25.19 31.41 -0.86
N SER A 291 25.45 30.23 -1.41
CA SER A 291 24.45 29.21 -1.74
C SER A 291 25.00 27.82 -1.52
N VAL A 292 24.12 26.84 -1.54
CA VAL A 292 24.39 25.40 -1.52
C VAL A 292 23.56 24.72 -2.61
N GLY A 293 24.13 23.75 -3.31
CA GLY A 293 23.40 22.98 -4.29
C GLY A 293 22.41 22.03 -3.62
N LEU A 294 21.26 21.87 -4.24
CA LEU A 294 20.23 20.91 -3.89
C LEU A 294 20.29 19.73 -4.86
N GLU A 295 20.52 18.52 -4.38
CA GLU A 295 20.66 17.32 -5.19
C GLU A 295 19.75 16.20 -4.72
N LEU A 296 19.51 15.21 -5.60
CA LEU A 296 18.79 13.99 -5.28
C LEU A 296 19.64 13.12 -4.34
N ALA A 297 19.07 12.72 -3.21
CA ALA A 297 19.72 11.84 -2.22
C ALA A 297 19.84 10.38 -2.70
N GLN A 298 19.07 9.98 -3.71
CA GLN A 298 19.02 8.65 -4.32
C GLN A 298 18.41 8.74 -5.72
N ASP A 299 18.48 7.64 -6.49
CA ASP A 299 17.81 7.56 -7.78
C ASP A 299 16.32 7.86 -7.65
N LEU A 300 15.82 8.78 -8.44
CA LEU A 300 14.42 9.16 -8.51
C LEU A 300 13.71 8.30 -9.55
N THR A 301 13.03 7.26 -9.08
CA THR A 301 12.20 6.42 -9.92
C THR A 301 10.74 6.62 -9.56
N ALA A 302 9.90 6.87 -10.56
CA ALA A 302 8.48 7.14 -10.37
C ALA A 302 7.60 6.31 -11.30
N LEU A 303 6.40 6.01 -10.82
CA LEU A 303 5.34 5.46 -11.66
C LEU A 303 4.73 6.59 -12.49
N MET A 304 4.63 6.38 -13.79
CA MET A 304 4.11 7.35 -14.75
C MET A 304 3.08 6.72 -15.67
N PRO A 305 2.04 7.45 -16.08
CA PRO A 305 1.16 7.01 -17.17
C PRO A 305 1.95 6.76 -18.44
N ILE A 306 1.65 5.66 -19.15
CA ILE A 306 2.35 5.32 -20.42
C ILE A 306 2.03 6.34 -21.51
N SER A 307 0.80 6.88 -21.52
CA SER A 307 0.33 7.87 -22.49
C SER A 307 0.88 9.28 -22.28
N ALA A 308 1.54 9.54 -21.15
CA ALA A 308 2.05 10.85 -20.86
C ALA A 308 3.26 11.19 -21.75
N ASN A 309 3.04 12.02 -22.77
CA ASN A 309 4.09 12.81 -23.43
C ASN A 309 4.51 13.90 -22.44
N THR A 310 5.43 13.60 -21.53
CA THR A 310 5.49 14.33 -20.28
C THR A 310 6.70 15.23 -20.24
N THR A 311 6.47 16.51 -20.42
CA THR A 311 7.23 17.50 -19.68
C THR A 311 6.69 17.46 -18.25
N LEU A 312 7.46 16.89 -17.32
CA LEU A 312 7.13 16.91 -15.91
C LEU A 312 7.39 18.30 -15.37
N GLU A 313 6.38 18.92 -14.78
CA GLU A 313 6.55 20.16 -14.02
C GLU A 313 6.83 19.79 -12.57
N GLY A 314 7.96 20.30 -12.05
CA GLY A 314 8.37 20.12 -10.65
C GLY A 314 8.65 21.45 -9.99
N GLU A 315 8.19 21.62 -8.76
CA GLU A 315 8.46 22.77 -7.92
C GLU A 315 9.40 22.36 -6.77
N ILE A 316 10.44 23.17 -6.50
CA ILE A 316 11.33 22.94 -5.35
C ILE A 316 10.89 23.85 -4.21
N ILE A 317 10.45 23.23 -3.11
CA ILE A 317 9.93 23.93 -1.93
C ILE A 317 10.96 23.84 -0.81
N TYR A 318 11.35 25.01 -0.24
CA TYR A 318 12.24 25.08 0.92
C TYR A 318 11.98 26.36 1.73
N ALA A 319 12.35 26.31 3.01
CA ALA A 319 12.33 27.48 3.92
C ALA A 319 13.73 28.07 4.01
N GLY A 320 14.06 29.01 3.12
CA GLY A 320 15.37 29.67 3.09
C GLY A 320 15.34 31.15 3.45
N PRO A 321 16.50 31.81 3.62
CA PRO A 321 17.86 31.28 3.44
C PRO A 321 18.29 30.32 4.57
N PHE A 322 19.02 29.24 4.25
CA PHE A 322 19.57 28.31 5.22
C PHE A 322 20.70 28.97 6.01
N ARG A 323 20.79 28.68 7.30
CA ARG A 323 21.84 29.23 8.16
C ARG A 323 23.03 28.27 8.21
N ALA A 324 24.22 28.76 7.85
CA ALA A 324 25.44 27.99 7.98
C ALA A 324 25.80 27.69 9.46
N PRO A 325 26.49 26.56 9.76
CA PRO A 325 26.99 25.59 8.79
C PRO A 325 25.89 24.70 8.24
N VAL A 326 26.04 24.22 6.98
CA VAL A 326 25.23 23.20 6.34
C VAL A 326 26.17 22.04 6.00
N ALA A 327 25.84 20.83 6.36
CA ALA A 327 26.64 19.66 6.03
C ALA A 327 26.13 19.02 4.72
N LYS A 328 27.05 18.44 3.95
CA LYS A 328 26.66 17.62 2.79
C LYS A 328 25.70 16.50 3.24
N GLY A 329 24.60 16.33 2.51
CA GLY A 329 23.58 15.34 2.83
C GLY A 329 22.47 15.82 3.77
N ASP A 330 22.58 17.05 4.34
CA ASP A 330 21.48 17.61 5.13
C ASP A 330 20.21 17.76 4.29
N PRO A 331 19.03 17.31 4.75
CA PRO A 331 17.77 17.51 4.05
C PRO A 331 17.35 18.99 4.11
N LEU A 332 17.31 19.64 2.96
CA LEU A 332 17.10 21.10 2.88
C LEU A 332 15.80 21.49 2.17
N ALA A 333 15.35 20.68 1.21
CA ALA A 333 14.25 21.03 0.33
C ALA A 333 13.44 19.80 -0.04
N GLU A 334 12.32 20.03 -0.68
CA GLU A 334 11.47 19.01 -1.25
C GLU A 334 11.17 19.34 -2.71
N LEU A 335 11.40 18.38 -3.62
CA LEU A 335 10.93 18.46 -5.00
C LEU A 335 9.50 17.90 -5.04
N VAL A 336 8.55 18.71 -5.47
CA VAL A 336 7.15 18.33 -5.66
C VAL A 336 6.88 18.22 -7.15
N ILE A 337 6.52 17.03 -7.62
CA ILE A 337 6.21 16.76 -9.03
C ILE A 337 4.72 16.47 -9.15
N ALA A 338 4.01 17.32 -9.91
CA ALA A 338 2.63 17.06 -10.30
C ALA A 338 2.59 15.92 -11.32
N ARG A 339 1.65 14.99 -11.17
CA ARG A 339 1.45 13.87 -12.08
C ARG A 339 -0.03 13.75 -12.41
N ASP A 340 -0.36 13.77 -13.70
CA ASP A 340 -1.73 13.58 -14.16
C ASP A 340 -2.30 12.25 -13.62
N ASP A 341 -3.50 12.29 -13.06
CA ASP A 341 -4.25 11.14 -12.51
C ASP A 341 -3.54 10.35 -11.38
N LEU A 342 -2.40 10.84 -10.86
CA LEU A 342 -1.66 10.25 -9.75
C LEU A 342 -1.44 11.27 -8.64
N PRO A 343 -1.26 10.84 -7.37
CA PRO A 343 -0.86 11.73 -6.29
C PRO A 343 0.46 12.45 -6.61
N GLU A 344 0.61 13.69 -6.12
CA GLU A 344 1.89 14.39 -6.18
C GLU A 344 3.03 13.51 -5.66
N LEU A 345 4.16 13.55 -6.36
CA LEU A 345 5.38 12.91 -5.91
C LEU A 345 6.23 13.92 -5.15
N ARG A 346 6.54 13.64 -3.89
CA ARG A 346 7.39 14.47 -3.04
C ARG A 346 8.70 13.77 -2.78
N VAL A 347 9.81 14.44 -3.09
CA VAL A 347 11.15 13.87 -3.05
C VAL A 347 12.06 14.79 -2.23
N PRO A 348 12.68 14.30 -1.14
CA PRO A 348 13.62 15.11 -0.38
C PRO A 348 14.86 15.42 -1.20
N LEU A 349 15.28 16.68 -1.16
CA LEU A 349 16.54 17.15 -1.73
C LEU A 349 17.51 17.46 -0.61
N VAL A 350 18.77 17.10 -0.83
CA VAL A 350 19.83 17.24 0.16
C VAL A 350 20.91 18.23 -0.31
N ALA A 351 21.70 18.72 0.64
CA ALA A 351 22.86 19.55 0.34
C ALA A 351 23.92 18.76 -0.45
N SER A 352 24.32 19.25 -1.63
CA SER A 352 25.34 18.63 -2.47
C SER A 352 26.75 18.77 -1.91
N GLU A 353 26.97 19.75 -1.03
CA GLU A 353 28.27 20.10 -0.47
C GLU A 353 28.15 20.69 0.94
N THR A 354 29.26 20.70 1.67
CA THR A 354 29.30 21.33 2.99
C THR A 354 29.59 22.82 2.85
N VAL A 355 28.76 23.67 3.42
CA VAL A 355 29.00 25.12 3.55
C VAL A 355 29.34 25.47 5.00
N ALA A 356 30.61 25.74 5.26
CA ALA A 356 31.08 26.12 6.59
C ALA A 356 30.53 27.49 7.02
N ALA A 357 30.49 27.75 8.30
CA ALA A 357 30.17 29.09 8.83
C ALA A 357 31.19 30.12 8.33
N GLY A 358 30.68 31.25 7.86
CA GLY A 358 31.50 32.36 7.39
C GLY A 358 32.39 32.97 8.49
N GLY A 359 33.57 33.46 8.09
CA GLY A 359 34.51 34.14 8.96
C GLY A 359 33.95 35.47 9.49
N PHE A 360 34.80 36.18 10.28
CA PHE A 360 34.40 37.43 10.93
C PHE A 360 33.82 38.50 10.00
N LEU A 361 34.39 38.67 8.80
CA LEU A 361 33.91 39.67 7.83
C LEU A 361 32.50 39.34 7.29
N VAL A 362 32.19 38.06 7.08
CA VAL A 362 30.84 37.62 6.67
C VAL A 362 29.80 37.93 7.75
N LYS A 363 30.15 37.68 9.01
CA LYS A 363 29.29 38.00 10.17
C LYS A 363 29.03 39.49 10.30
N VAL A 364 30.06 40.34 10.13
CA VAL A 364 29.92 41.82 10.19
C VAL A 364 29.06 42.31 9.02
N SER A 365 29.28 41.83 7.81
CA SER A 365 28.48 42.24 6.64
C SER A 365 27.03 41.80 6.72
N ALA A 366 26.75 40.64 7.31
CA ALA A 366 25.38 40.17 7.57
C ALA A 366 24.67 41.02 8.63
N ALA A 367 25.36 41.36 9.72
CA ALA A 367 24.87 42.24 10.78
C ALA A 367 24.56 43.66 10.22
N ALA A 368 25.44 44.20 9.38
CA ALA A 368 25.22 45.49 8.73
C ALA A 368 23.98 45.47 7.80
N ARG A 369 23.81 44.44 6.97
CA ARG A 369 22.61 44.28 6.13
C ARG A 369 21.33 44.17 6.95
N HIS A 370 21.34 43.43 8.04
CA HIS A 370 20.20 43.31 8.94
C HIS A 370 19.83 44.63 9.60
N LEU A 371 20.83 45.43 9.98
CA LEU A 371 20.63 46.77 10.54
C LEU A 371 20.01 47.73 9.53
N ILE A 372 20.55 47.73 8.30
CA ILE A 372 20.04 48.55 7.18
C ILE A 372 18.59 48.15 6.83
N ALA A 373 18.29 46.85 6.77
CA ALA A 373 16.95 46.38 6.52
C ALA A 373 15.95 46.83 7.60
N ARG A 374 16.35 46.81 8.89
CA ARG A 374 15.54 47.32 10.00
C ARG A 374 15.31 48.82 9.92
N LEU A 375 16.35 49.60 9.55
CA LEU A 375 16.24 51.05 9.36
C LEU A 375 15.31 51.41 8.21
N ASN A 376 15.36 50.66 7.11
CA ASN A 376 14.47 50.86 5.94
C ASN A 376 13.01 50.38 6.14
N ALA A 377 12.77 49.49 7.12
CA ALA A 377 11.45 48.97 7.44
C ALA A 377 10.59 49.94 8.25
N GLY A 378 11.11 51.10 8.70
CA GLY A 378 10.40 52.12 9.43
C GLY A 378 9.74 51.64 10.75
N PRO A 379 9.40 52.48 11.69
CA PRO A 379 8.64 52.06 12.86
C PRO A 379 7.22 51.71 12.41
N GLN A 380 6.86 50.42 12.44
CA GLN A 380 5.46 50.06 12.36
C GLN A 380 4.77 50.61 13.61
N GLY A 381 3.92 51.59 13.37
CA GLY A 381 3.24 52.35 14.42
C GLY A 381 2.46 51.43 15.35
N ALA A 382 2.70 51.62 16.64
CA ALA A 382 1.76 51.21 17.67
C ALA A 382 0.49 52.09 17.52
N SER A 383 -0.59 51.44 17.16
CA SER A 383 -1.96 51.97 17.36
C SER A 383 -2.84 50.85 17.80
#